data_32270b627a20a703e4a6cf8b3385a3a4
#
_entry.id   32270b627a20a703e4a6cf8b3385a3a4
#
_cell.length_a   1.000
_cell.length_b   1.000
_cell.length_c   1.000
_cell.angle_alpha   90.00
_cell.angle_beta   90.00
_cell.angle_gamma   90.00
#
_symmetry.space_group_name_H-M   'P 1'
#
loop_
_entity.id
_entity.type
_entity.pdbx_description
1 polymer ?
#
loop_
_entity_poly.entity_id
_entity_poly.type
_entity_poly.pdbx_seq_one_letter_code
_entity_poly.pdbx_strand_id
1 'polypeptide(L)'
;MRKVYLAIFLVLPFIGIAQQTQKPVLHGKNWMAITGKPLAASAGAQIFSLGGNAVDAACAMLAATATMWDMLSWGGETQALIYNPVTKKVIAINAMGYAPTGATVDFYKSQGMSYPPEFGPLAATTPGTPGGLMTMLAEYGTMSLEQVLAPAMQLAKGYPIEAQTANMIENNKEKIKEWPYSKKVFLPHLGEEREAPEAGEIFVQEELYQTLAKLVETEKEALKSNKSRKEAIYAANERFYKGDIAKEIVRGTREQGGLFNESDLANWKVKIEEPLSVNYKGIDVYKMQEWTQGPALLQSLNILENFDLKSMGYNSANYINTVYQAMSLAFADRDFYYGDPAFNPKSPMKGLLSKEYAKERASLIGDQNDPKIGPGDPYPFEGGTNPYKNLLDTKSEVVAINNPGLPIQGLDDPFLEQFQRGTTSVETADAEGWVVSITPSGGWVPAVIAGNTGVGLSQRMQSFVLDEKLNPYNLPEPGKRPRVTLTPSLAMKDGKPFLAFAVQGGDSQDQNLLQFFLNIVEFDMNVQEAAEAANFNSYQMQSSFGAHEIKPGAITLREDTPSWIRSELKKKGYLMDFWPRTSGPINAIWFDWKHGTFWGGSSNYGEDYGISW
;
A
#
# COMPACT_ATOMS: atom_id res chain seq x y z
N MET A 1 -69.63 -39.85 9.29
CA MET A 1 -68.75 -38.99 10.08
C MET A 1 -67.34 -39.03 9.49
N ARG A 2 -66.97 -38.03 8.69
CA ARG A 2 -65.61 -37.93 8.09
C ARG A 2 -64.73 -37.18 9.07
N LYS A 3 -63.68 -37.79 9.57
CA LYS A 3 -62.62 -37.16 10.38
C LYS A 3 -61.71 -36.39 9.46
N VAL A 4 -61.68 -35.05 9.57
CA VAL A 4 -60.73 -34.16 8.92
C VAL A 4 -59.51 -34.09 9.83
N TYR A 5 -58.36 -34.61 9.39
CA TYR A 5 -57.07 -34.41 10.04
C TYR A 5 -56.48 -33.09 9.57
N LEU A 6 -56.39 -32.10 10.46
CA LEU A 6 -55.74 -30.83 10.26
C LEU A 6 -54.23 -31.07 10.51
N ALA A 7 -53.43 -31.13 9.45
CA ALA A 7 -51.98 -31.17 9.58
C ALA A 7 -51.46 -29.75 9.78
N ILE A 8 -51.06 -29.39 10.99
CA ILE A 8 -50.37 -28.17 11.32
C ILE A 8 -48.91 -28.34 10.87
N PHE A 9 -48.52 -27.74 9.73
CA PHE A 9 -47.12 -27.54 9.36
C PHE A 9 -46.53 -26.46 10.25
N LEU A 10 -45.74 -26.86 11.24
CA LEU A 10 -44.85 -25.96 12.00
C LEU A 10 -43.72 -25.57 11.06
N VAL A 11 -43.82 -24.40 10.45
CA VAL A 11 -42.67 -23.74 9.78
C VAL A 11 -41.80 -23.15 10.89
N LEU A 12 -40.86 -23.94 11.38
CA LEU A 12 -39.72 -23.41 12.16
C LEU A 12 -38.89 -22.55 11.19
N PRO A 13 -38.67 -21.27 11.47
CA PRO A 13 -37.68 -20.52 10.74
C PRO A 13 -36.33 -21.18 11.06
N PHE A 14 -35.77 -21.87 10.12
CA PHE A 14 -34.34 -22.18 10.14
C PHE A 14 -33.61 -20.83 10.06
N ILE A 15 -33.32 -20.23 11.19
CA ILE A 15 -32.27 -19.23 11.29
C ILE A 15 -30.96 -20.02 11.07
N GLY A 16 -30.63 -20.24 9.81
CA GLY A 16 -29.29 -20.71 9.47
C GLY A 16 -28.33 -19.62 9.91
N ILE A 17 -27.62 -19.85 11.00
CA ILE A 17 -26.40 -19.11 11.32
C ILE A 17 -25.37 -19.63 10.31
N ALA A 18 -25.56 -19.29 9.03
CA ALA A 18 -24.50 -19.46 8.05
C ALA A 18 -23.46 -18.39 8.37
N GLN A 19 -22.22 -18.79 8.59
CA GLN A 19 -21.11 -17.87 8.64
C GLN A 19 -21.14 -17.08 7.33
N GLN A 20 -21.35 -15.76 7.40
CA GLN A 20 -21.46 -14.89 6.22
C GLN A 20 -20.08 -14.65 5.58
N THR A 21 -19.00 -14.87 6.34
CA THR A 21 -17.61 -14.65 5.95
C THR A 21 -16.85 -15.97 5.83
N GLN A 22 -15.83 -16.03 4.96
CA GLN A 22 -14.96 -17.19 4.79
C GLN A 22 -14.01 -17.39 5.97
N LYS A 23 -13.52 -16.28 6.55
CA LYS A 23 -12.73 -16.29 7.77
C LYS A 23 -13.56 -15.78 8.97
N PRO A 24 -13.32 -16.28 10.17
CA PRO A 24 -13.94 -15.72 11.36
C PRO A 24 -13.38 -14.33 11.65
N VAL A 25 -14.18 -13.48 12.30
CA VAL A 25 -13.67 -12.25 12.93
C VAL A 25 -12.66 -12.64 14.01
N LEU A 26 -11.50 -12.01 14.01
CA LEU A 26 -10.54 -12.14 15.10
C LEU A 26 -11.00 -11.29 16.29
N HIS A 27 -10.85 -11.84 17.50
CA HIS A 27 -11.12 -11.11 18.74
C HIS A 27 -9.90 -11.16 19.65
N GLY A 28 -9.46 -10.00 20.13
CA GLY A 28 -8.34 -9.88 21.06
C GLY A 28 -8.64 -8.86 22.15
N LYS A 29 -7.96 -8.99 23.28
CA LYS A 29 -8.04 -8.06 24.39
C LYS A 29 -6.70 -7.38 24.66
N ASN A 30 -5.62 -8.14 24.54
CA ASN A 30 -4.29 -7.67 24.94
C ASN A 30 -3.51 -7.10 23.75
N TRP A 31 -3.61 -7.77 22.58
CA TRP A 31 -2.95 -7.33 21.36
C TRP A 31 -3.53 -8.00 20.12
N MET A 32 -3.19 -7.44 18.97
CA MET A 32 -3.53 -7.97 17.64
C MET A 32 -2.40 -7.72 16.65
N ALA A 33 -2.13 -8.71 15.76
CA ALA A 33 -1.12 -8.66 14.72
C ALA A 33 -1.70 -9.27 13.43
N ILE A 34 -1.81 -8.49 12.35
CA ILE A 34 -2.38 -8.92 11.06
C ILE A 34 -1.44 -8.49 9.93
N THR A 35 -1.15 -9.38 8.98
CA THR A 35 -0.28 -9.09 7.82
C THR A 35 -0.49 -10.10 6.69
N GLY A 36 0.22 -9.91 5.56
CA GLY A 36 0.13 -10.73 4.36
C GLY A 36 0.71 -12.16 4.46
N LYS A 37 1.43 -12.51 5.55
CA LYS A 37 2.07 -13.82 5.70
C LYS A 37 1.90 -14.41 7.10
N PRO A 38 1.52 -15.71 7.22
CA PRO A 38 1.34 -16.36 8.52
C PRO A 38 2.60 -16.32 9.41
N LEU A 39 3.79 -16.57 8.85
CA LEU A 39 5.04 -16.54 9.60
C LEU A 39 5.39 -15.12 10.07
N ALA A 40 5.05 -14.10 9.30
CA ALA A 40 5.25 -12.71 9.71
C ALA A 40 4.25 -12.30 10.81
N ALA A 41 3.00 -12.74 10.77
CA ALA A 41 2.05 -12.56 11.87
C ALA A 41 2.56 -13.24 13.15
N SER A 42 3.14 -14.44 13.01
CA SER A 42 3.78 -15.16 14.13
C SER A 42 4.98 -14.41 14.72
N ALA A 43 5.76 -13.69 13.89
CA ALA A 43 6.84 -12.84 14.38
C ALA A 43 6.31 -11.73 15.30
N GLY A 44 5.20 -11.07 14.92
CA GLY A 44 4.53 -10.08 15.77
C GLY A 44 4.05 -10.68 17.11
N ALA A 45 3.40 -11.84 17.05
CA ALA A 45 2.94 -12.56 18.26
C ALA A 45 4.10 -12.93 19.20
N GLN A 46 5.25 -13.33 18.66
CA GLN A 46 6.46 -13.60 19.47
C GLN A 46 6.93 -12.34 20.21
N ILE A 47 6.97 -11.20 19.51
CA ILE A 47 7.38 -9.92 20.13
C ILE A 47 6.41 -9.51 21.24
N PHE A 48 5.10 -9.60 21.02
CA PHE A 48 4.12 -9.35 22.07
C PHE A 48 4.29 -10.29 23.27
N SER A 49 4.57 -11.57 23.02
CA SER A 49 4.81 -12.56 24.09
C SER A 49 6.08 -12.26 24.92
N LEU A 50 7.04 -11.57 24.34
CA LEU A 50 8.25 -11.09 25.00
C LEU A 50 8.08 -9.74 25.70
N GLY A 51 6.88 -9.14 25.66
CA GLY A 51 6.56 -7.87 26.32
C GLY A 51 6.84 -6.63 25.47
N GLY A 52 7.04 -6.76 24.15
CA GLY A 52 7.12 -5.62 23.23
C GLY A 52 5.76 -4.95 23.02
N ASN A 53 5.77 -3.66 22.67
CA ASN A 53 4.57 -2.91 22.31
C ASN A 53 4.18 -3.14 20.84
N ALA A 54 3.07 -2.52 20.39
CA ALA A 54 2.59 -2.68 19.00
C ALA A 54 3.60 -2.19 17.95
N VAL A 55 4.45 -1.21 18.28
CA VAL A 55 5.51 -0.73 17.37
C VAL A 55 6.63 -1.76 17.22
N ASP A 56 7.07 -2.39 18.32
CA ASP A 56 8.06 -3.46 18.30
C ASP A 56 7.57 -4.64 17.44
N ALA A 57 6.30 -5.03 17.65
CA ALA A 57 5.67 -6.11 16.89
C ALA A 57 5.54 -5.76 15.41
N ALA A 58 5.12 -4.54 15.07
CA ALA A 58 5.04 -4.07 13.69
C ALA A 58 6.41 -4.06 12.99
N CYS A 59 7.48 -3.65 13.69
CA CYS A 59 8.84 -3.68 13.17
C CYS A 59 9.32 -5.12 12.89
N ALA A 60 9.02 -6.08 13.77
CA ALA A 60 9.36 -7.48 13.55
C ALA A 60 8.59 -8.11 12.39
N MET A 61 7.31 -7.79 12.26
CA MET A 61 6.47 -8.21 11.14
C MET A 61 6.96 -7.62 9.82
N LEU A 62 7.31 -6.33 9.79
CA LEU A 62 7.92 -5.65 8.64
C LEU A 62 9.24 -6.33 8.23
N ALA A 63 10.11 -6.64 9.19
CA ALA A 63 11.36 -7.34 8.93
C ALA A 63 11.12 -8.74 8.36
N ALA A 64 10.13 -9.47 8.90
CA ALA A 64 9.77 -10.80 8.44
C ALA A 64 9.21 -10.78 7.02
N THR A 65 8.23 -9.89 6.72
CA THR A 65 7.63 -9.76 5.37
C THR A 65 8.67 -9.37 4.33
N ALA A 66 9.60 -8.44 4.66
CA ALA A 66 10.69 -8.06 3.77
C ALA A 66 11.68 -9.22 3.50
N THR A 67 11.90 -10.10 4.48
CA THR A 67 12.75 -11.29 4.34
C THR A 67 12.07 -12.39 3.54
N MET A 68 10.74 -12.48 3.61
CA MET A 68 9.93 -13.47 2.89
C MET A 68 9.54 -13.01 1.48
N TRP A 69 9.95 -11.85 1.04
CA TRP A 69 9.60 -11.27 -0.27
C TRP A 69 8.08 -11.11 -0.48
N ASP A 70 7.37 -10.77 0.59
CA ASP A 70 5.93 -10.52 0.55
C ASP A 70 5.62 -9.16 -0.11
N MET A 71 5.78 -9.10 -1.43
CA MET A 71 5.61 -7.91 -2.27
C MET A 71 6.49 -6.72 -1.86
N LEU A 72 7.56 -6.97 -1.12
CA LEU A 72 8.61 -6.03 -0.77
C LEU A 72 9.92 -6.76 -0.47
N SER A 73 10.98 -5.99 -0.29
CA SER A 73 12.26 -6.45 0.22
C SER A 73 12.92 -5.41 1.13
N TRP A 74 14.09 -5.74 1.66
CA TRP A 74 14.86 -4.84 2.52
C TRP A 74 15.31 -3.53 1.84
N GLY A 75 15.43 -3.49 0.53
CA GLY A 75 15.70 -2.27 -0.23
C GLY A 75 14.46 -1.54 -0.71
N GLY A 76 13.27 -1.96 -0.28
CA GLY A 76 12.00 -1.29 -0.52
C GLY A 76 11.80 -0.03 0.31
N GLU A 77 10.54 0.34 0.47
CA GLU A 77 10.12 1.53 1.21
C GLU A 77 9.06 1.19 2.26
N THR A 78 8.98 2.02 3.31
CA THR A 78 8.03 1.86 4.41
C THR A 78 7.29 3.17 4.69
N GLN A 79 5.98 3.08 4.75
CA GLN A 79 5.06 4.14 5.12
C GLN A 79 4.21 3.64 6.27
N ALA A 80 4.19 4.38 7.37
CA ALA A 80 3.42 3.99 8.54
C ALA A 80 2.65 5.16 9.14
N LEU A 81 1.46 4.86 9.65
CA LEU A 81 0.74 5.70 10.60
C LEU A 81 0.80 5.03 11.98
N ILE A 82 1.19 5.81 12.98
CA ILE A 82 1.30 5.35 14.37
C ILE A 82 0.44 6.26 15.25
N TYR A 83 -0.54 5.69 15.94
CA TYR A 83 -1.18 6.39 17.03
C TYR A 83 -0.36 6.19 18.31
N ASN A 84 0.08 7.32 18.89
CA ASN A 84 0.83 7.35 20.13
C ASN A 84 -0.12 7.67 21.30
N PRO A 85 -0.40 6.72 22.21
CA PRO A 85 -1.35 6.91 23.29
C PRO A 85 -0.88 7.94 24.34
N VAL A 86 0.43 8.18 24.46
CA VAL A 86 1.00 9.15 25.41
C VAL A 86 0.73 10.58 24.94
N THR A 87 0.99 10.87 23.67
CA THR A 87 0.78 12.20 23.07
C THR A 87 -0.62 12.39 22.49
N LYS A 88 -1.38 11.31 22.34
CA LYS A 88 -2.70 11.25 21.68
C LYS A 88 -2.68 11.79 20.25
N LYS A 89 -1.57 11.61 19.54
CA LYS A 89 -1.38 12.05 18.15
C LYS A 89 -1.19 10.88 17.22
N VAL A 90 -1.66 11.04 16.00
CA VAL A 90 -1.28 10.20 14.86
C VAL A 90 -0.01 10.77 14.24
N ILE A 91 0.97 9.92 14.01
CA ILE A 91 2.30 10.25 13.49
C ILE A 91 2.47 9.54 12.16
N ALA A 92 3.02 10.20 11.15
CA ALA A 92 3.35 9.62 9.87
C ALA A 92 4.85 9.38 9.73
N ILE A 93 5.22 8.16 9.32
CA ILE A 93 6.61 7.77 9.01
C ILE A 93 6.77 7.70 7.51
N ASN A 94 7.58 8.60 6.95
CA ASN A 94 7.93 8.64 5.55
C ASN A 94 9.33 8.08 5.35
N ALA A 95 9.41 6.80 5.00
CA ALA A 95 10.63 6.12 4.62
C ALA A 95 10.60 5.73 3.13
N MET A 96 10.06 6.61 2.27
CA MET A 96 10.16 6.50 0.82
C MET A 96 11.59 6.84 0.35
N GLY A 97 12.11 6.04 -0.58
CA GLY A 97 13.42 6.28 -1.17
C GLY A 97 13.48 7.54 -2.04
N TYR A 98 14.69 8.06 -2.24
CA TYR A 98 14.97 9.17 -3.16
C TYR A 98 15.35 8.67 -4.55
N ALA A 99 15.06 9.48 -5.56
CA ALA A 99 15.69 9.38 -6.86
C ALA A 99 17.21 9.60 -6.72
N PRO A 100 18.06 8.70 -7.23
CA PRO A 100 19.52 8.89 -7.22
C PRO A 100 19.94 10.18 -7.95
N THR A 101 21.09 10.72 -7.61
CA THR A 101 21.62 11.97 -8.21
C THR A 101 21.66 11.95 -9.74
N GLY A 102 21.93 10.76 -10.35
CA GLY A 102 21.94 10.61 -11.81
C GLY A 102 20.58 10.43 -12.47
N ALA A 103 19.50 10.26 -11.70
CA ALA A 103 18.16 9.93 -12.20
C ALA A 103 17.35 11.19 -12.53
N THR A 104 17.60 11.78 -13.71
CA THR A 104 16.91 12.98 -14.19
C THR A 104 16.06 12.70 -15.42
N VAL A 105 15.13 13.61 -15.74
CA VAL A 105 14.33 13.55 -16.98
C VAL A 105 15.24 13.42 -18.21
N ASP A 106 16.28 14.25 -18.28
CA ASP A 106 17.21 14.26 -19.42
C ASP A 106 17.99 12.94 -19.54
N PHE A 107 18.39 12.35 -18.41
CA PHE A 107 19.05 11.04 -18.41
C PHE A 107 18.16 9.99 -19.06
N TYR A 108 16.93 9.78 -18.58
CA TYR A 108 16.05 8.75 -19.12
C TYR A 108 15.69 9.01 -20.59
N LYS A 109 15.40 10.26 -20.96
CA LYS A 109 15.14 10.63 -22.36
C LYS A 109 16.35 10.39 -23.27
N SER A 110 17.58 10.63 -22.79
CA SER A 110 18.81 10.36 -23.54
C SER A 110 19.04 8.85 -23.80
N GLN A 111 18.46 7.99 -22.95
CA GLN A 111 18.45 6.54 -23.14
C GLN A 111 17.29 6.07 -24.04
N GLY A 112 16.52 6.98 -24.65
CA GLY A 112 15.37 6.66 -25.50
C GLY A 112 14.13 6.20 -24.73
N MET A 113 14.06 6.45 -23.43
CA MET A 113 12.94 6.02 -22.57
C MET A 113 11.85 7.09 -22.53
N SER A 114 10.59 6.67 -22.66
CA SER A 114 9.41 7.52 -22.44
C SER A 114 8.99 7.55 -20.96
N TYR A 115 9.40 6.54 -20.19
CA TYR A 115 9.17 6.39 -18.74
C TYR A 115 10.40 5.75 -18.10
N PRO A 116 10.65 5.95 -16.79
CA PRO A 116 11.66 5.16 -16.08
C PRO A 116 11.28 3.66 -16.17
N PRO A 117 12.27 2.74 -16.22
CA PRO A 117 11.97 1.33 -16.44
C PRO A 117 11.22 0.70 -15.25
N GLU A 118 10.43 -0.33 -15.51
CA GLU A 118 9.67 -1.05 -14.48
C GLU A 118 10.58 -1.86 -13.56
N PHE A 119 11.66 -2.41 -14.10
CA PHE A 119 12.58 -3.28 -13.40
C PHE A 119 14.03 -2.93 -13.71
N GLY A 120 14.93 -3.50 -12.94
CA GLY A 120 16.34 -3.34 -13.14
C GLY A 120 16.97 -2.22 -12.29
N PRO A 121 18.29 -2.05 -12.38
CA PRO A 121 19.02 -1.13 -11.51
C PRO A 121 18.67 0.35 -11.75
N LEU A 122 18.17 0.70 -12.94
CA LEU A 122 17.71 2.06 -13.27
C LEU A 122 16.32 2.39 -12.72
N ALA A 123 15.58 1.38 -12.22
CA ALA A 123 14.30 1.55 -11.54
C ALA A 123 14.45 1.83 -10.04
N ALA A 124 15.66 1.71 -9.51
CA ALA A 124 15.92 1.73 -8.07
C ALA A 124 15.87 3.15 -7.47
N THR A 125 15.14 3.29 -6.35
CA THR A 125 15.26 4.41 -5.40
C THR A 125 16.11 3.99 -4.20
N THR A 126 16.60 4.96 -3.42
CA THR A 126 17.35 4.69 -2.18
C THR A 126 16.55 3.75 -1.26
N PRO A 127 17.15 2.69 -0.68
CA PRO A 127 16.49 1.82 0.28
C PRO A 127 15.85 2.58 1.43
N GLY A 128 14.57 2.36 1.70
CA GLY A 128 13.84 3.04 2.75
C GLY A 128 13.46 2.15 3.95
N THR A 129 13.16 0.87 3.71
CA THR A 129 12.67 -0.06 4.73
C THR A 129 13.58 -0.17 5.96
N PRO A 130 14.92 -0.33 5.84
CA PRO A 130 15.79 -0.42 7.01
C PRO A 130 15.73 0.82 7.89
N GLY A 131 15.78 2.01 7.28
CA GLY A 131 15.70 3.27 8.01
C GLY A 131 14.33 3.50 8.64
N GLY A 132 13.25 3.15 7.94
CA GLY A 132 11.88 3.21 8.46
C GLY A 132 11.71 2.35 9.71
N LEU A 133 12.12 1.08 9.62
CA LEU A 133 12.09 0.13 10.74
C LEU A 133 12.90 0.65 11.93
N MET A 134 14.18 1.00 11.72
CA MET A 134 15.05 1.45 12.80
C MET A 134 14.59 2.77 13.42
N THR A 135 14.00 3.68 12.64
CA THR A 135 13.42 4.93 13.17
C THR A 135 12.16 4.64 14.02
N MET A 136 11.22 3.83 13.53
CA MET A 136 10.03 3.46 14.32
C MET A 136 10.42 2.80 15.63
N LEU A 137 11.34 1.84 15.58
CA LEU A 137 11.84 1.13 16.76
C LEU A 137 12.55 2.07 17.74
N ALA A 138 13.44 2.94 17.25
CA ALA A 138 14.20 3.86 18.08
C ALA A 138 13.33 4.88 18.80
N GLU A 139 12.33 5.44 18.10
CA GLU A 139 11.49 6.54 18.60
C GLU A 139 10.29 6.06 19.43
N TYR A 140 9.71 4.92 19.08
CA TYR A 140 8.40 4.51 19.62
C TYR A 140 8.38 3.07 20.17
N GLY A 141 9.37 2.24 19.82
CA GLY A 141 9.53 0.90 20.36
C GLY A 141 10.21 0.87 21.73
N THR A 142 10.20 -0.29 22.37
CA THR A 142 10.79 -0.54 23.69
C THR A 142 11.92 -1.57 23.66
N MET A 143 11.93 -2.43 22.64
CA MET A 143 12.88 -3.54 22.49
C MET A 143 14.17 -3.15 21.77
N SER A 144 15.19 -4.02 21.85
CA SER A 144 16.44 -3.89 21.09
C SER A 144 16.23 -4.27 19.63
N LEU A 145 17.15 -3.81 18.76
CA LEU A 145 17.16 -4.22 17.37
C LEU A 145 17.41 -5.73 17.23
N GLU A 146 18.26 -6.31 18.09
CA GLU A 146 18.47 -7.77 18.13
C GLU A 146 17.17 -8.53 18.37
N GLN A 147 16.36 -8.13 19.35
CA GLN A 147 15.11 -8.80 19.66
C GLN A 147 14.12 -8.72 18.51
N VAL A 148 13.97 -7.55 17.92
CA VAL A 148 13.01 -7.29 16.83
C VAL A 148 13.44 -7.96 15.52
N LEU A 149 14.74 -8.03 15.23
CA LEU A 149 15.25 -8.70 14.02
C LEU A 149 15.38 -10.22 14.16
N ALA A 150 15.31 -10.78 15.37
CA ALA A 150 15.52 -12.21 15.60
C ALA A 150 14.63 -13.12 14.72
N PRO A 151 13.31 -12.88 14.56
CA PRO A 151 12.47 -13.67 13.66
C PRO A 151 12.92 -13.58 12.20
N ALA A 152 13.20 -12.39 11.70
CA ALA A 152 13.66 -12.18 10.32
C ALA A 152 15.02 -12.85 10.05
N MET A 153 15.95 -12.77 11.01
CA MET A 153 17.25 -13.45 10.91
C MET A 153 17.09 -14.97 10.91
N GLN A 154 16.12 -15.49 11.65
CA GLN A 154 15.81 -16.93 11.63
C GLN A 154 15.25 -17.33 10.26
N LEU A 155 14.34 -16.54 9.68
CA LEU A 155 13.81 -16.76 8.33
C LEU A 155 14.91 -16.67 7.27
N ALA A 156 15.84 -15.73 7.37
CA ALA A 156 16.97 -15.62 6.44
C ALA A 156 17.91 -16.84 6.46
N LYS A 157 18.06 -17.51 7.61
CA LYS A 157 18.79 -18.79 7.73
C LYS A 157 18.07 -19.96 7.06
N GLY A 158 16.78 -19.83 6.81
CA GLY A 158 15.99 -20.82 6.08
C GLY A 158 14.58 -20.96 6.61
N TYR A 159 13.61 -20.91 5.71
CA TYR A 159 12.20 -21.15 5.99
C TYR A 159 11.56 -21.90 4.82
N PRO A 160 10.49 -22.68 5.06
CA PRO A 160 9.75 -23.30 3.98
C PRO A 160 9.06 -22.22 3.14
N ILE A 161 9.52 -22.02 1.87
CA ILE A 161 8.98 -20.99 0.98
C ILE A 161 7.55 -21.35 0.56
N GLU A 162 6.68 -20.36 0.50
CA GLU A 162 5.28 -20.55 0.11
C GLU A 162 5.14 -20.65 -1.41
N ALA A 163 4.07 -21.30 -1.85
CA ALA A 163 3.76 -21.50 -3.27
C ALA A 163 3.67 -20.17 -4.04
N GLN A 164 3.11 -19.11 -3.43
CA GLN A 164 2.95 -17.80 -4.05
C GLN A 164 4.32 -17.23 -4.45
N THR A 165 5.26 -17.13 -3.51
CA THR A 165 6.60 -16.58 -3.76
C THR A 165 7.43 -17.50 -4.66
N ALA A 166 7.40 -18.81 -4.44
CA ALA A 166 8.10 -19.78 -5.26
C ALA A 166 7.67 -19.75 -6.74
N ASN A 167 6.37 -19.65 -7.00
CA ASN A 167 5.85 -19.55 -8.37
C ASN A 167 6.11 -18.18 -8.99
N MET A 168 6.09 -17.09 -8.20
CA MET A 168 6.45 -15.77 -8.68
C MET A 168 7.93 -15.72 -9.15
N ILE A 169 8.83 -16.37 -8.41
CA ILE A 169 10.23 -16.51 -8.81
C ILE A 169 10.33 -17.29 -10.14
N GLU A 170 9.67 -18.44 -10.24
CA GLU A 170 9.71 -19.28 -11.45
C GLU A 170 9.16 -18.54 -12.68
N ASN A 171 8.01 -17.86 -12.53
CA ASN A 171 7.39 -17.11 -13.62
C ASN A 171 8.26 -15.94 -14.12
N ASN A 172 9.18 -15.45 -13.27
CA ASN A 172 10.08 -14.35 -13.59
C ASN A 172 11.54 -14.77 -13.78
N LYS A 173 11.84 -16.08 -13.88
CA LYS A 173 13.22 -16.59 -13.91
C LYS A 173 14.07 -16.01 -15.03
N GLU A 174 13.50 -15.80 -16.21
CA GLU A 174 14.27 -15.25 -17.34
C GLU A 174 14.74 -13.81 -17.05
N LYS A 175 13.89 -13.00 -16.43
CA LYS A 175 14.27 -11.65 -16.00
C LYS A 175 15.30 -11.66 -14.86
N ILE A 176 15.13 -12.56 -13.91
CA ILE A 176 16.05 -12.74 -12.77
C ILE A 176 17.47 -13.12 -13.25
N LYS A 177 17.60 -13.91 -14.32
CA LYS A 177 18.89 -14.32 -14.90
C LYS A 177 19.72 -13.15 -15.43
N GLU A 178 19.09 -12.02 -15.76
CA GLU A 178 19.81 -10.81 -16.20
C GLU A 178 20.71 -10.22 -15.09
N TRP A 179 20.42 -10.52 -13.81
CA TRP A 179 21.10 -9.93 -12.66
C TRP A 179 21.85 -10.99 -11.85
N PRO A 180 23.20 -10.96 -11.80
CA PRO A 180 24.01 -12.03 -11.26
C PRO A 180 23.72 -12.33 -9.78
N TYR A 181 23.48 -11.32 -8.97
CA TYR A 181 23.19 -11.48 -7.54
C TYR A 181 21.77 -12.01 -7.31
N SER A 182 20.80 -11.55 -8.08
CA SER A 182 19.42 -12.04 -8.02
C SER A 182 19.32 -13.50 -8.45
N LYS A 183 19.98 -13.85 -9.54
CA LYS A 183 20.09 -15.22 -10.03
C LYS A 183 20.63 -16.16 -8.94
N LYS A 184 21.69 -15.75 -8.23
CA LYS A 184 22.31 -16.55 -7.15
C LYS A 184 21.33 -16.84 -6.01
N VAL A 185 20.49 -15.89 -5.64
CA VAL A 185 19.57 -16.02 -4.50
C VAL A 185 18.28 -16.74 -4.89
N PHE A 186 17.68 -16.38 -6.03
CA PHE A 186 16.35 -16.84 -6.40
C PHE A 186 16.30 -18.16 -7.17
N LEU A 187 17.40 -18.56 -7.84
CA LEU A 187 17.42 -19.72 -8.72
C LEU A 187 18.40 -20.80 -8.20
N PRO A 188 18.06 -21.49 -7.08
CA PRO A 188 18.93 -22.52 -6.51
C PRO A 188 19.09 -23.75 -7.43
N HIS A 189 18.14 -24.00 -8.32
CA HIS A 189 18.12 -25.13 -9.27
C HIS A 189 18.43 -24.70 -10.70
N LEU A 190 19.33 -23.72 -10.86
CA LEU A 190 19.69 -23.14 -12.16
C LEU A 190 20.06 -24.23 -13.19
N GLY A 191 19.39 -24.23 -14.34
CA GLY A 191 19.58 -25.20 -15.42
C GLY A 191 18.68 -26.44 -15.35
N GLU A 192 17.84 -26.57 -14.35
CA GLU A 192 16.78 -27.59 -14.27
C GLU A 192 15.49 -27.09 -14.96
N GLU A 193 14.46 -27.94 -15.07
CA GLU A 193 13.17 -27.57 -15.64
C GLU A 193 12.50 -26.46 -14.80
N ARG A 194 12.47 -26.63 -13.49
CA ARG A 194 12.13 -25.61 -12.51
C ARG A 194 13.42 -25.09 -11.87
N GLU A 195 13.71 -23.81 -12.02
CA GLU A 195 14.93 -23.16 -11.49
C GLU A 195 14.71 -22.46 -10.15
N ALA A 196 13.46 -22.06 -9.85
CA ALA A 196 13.04 -21.53 -8.55
C ALA A 196 12.89 -22.64 -7.51
N PRO A 197 12.90 -22.30 -6.20
CA PRO A 197 12.57 -23.26 -5.16
C PRO A 197 11.18 -23.90 -5.38
N GLU A 198 10.99 -25.12 -4.92
CA GLU A 198 9.66 -25.73 -4.82
C GLU A 198 8.91 -25.20 -3.60
N ALA A 199 7.57 -25.19 -3.64
CA ALA A 199 6.77 -24.83 -2.48
C ALA A 199 7.05 -25.78 -1.31
N GLY A 200 7.39 -25.23 -0.14
CA GLY A 200 7.79 -25.99 1.05
C GLY A 200 9.29 -26.29 1.14
N GLU A 201 10.08 -26.00 0.11
CA GLU A 201 11.53 -26.10 0.15
C GLU A 201 12.13 -25.04 1.11
N ILE A 202 13.24 -25.39 1.76
CA ILE A 202 13.93 -24.45 2.65
C ILE A 202 14.67 -23.42 1.82
N PHE A 203 14.15 -22.21 1.82
CA PHE A 203 14.75 -21.06 1.13
C PHE A 203 15.71 -20.32 2.06
N VAL A 204 16.98 -20.24 1.67
CA VAL A 204 18.09 -19.67 2.46
C VAL A 204 18.59 -18.39 1.80
N GLN A 205 18.83 -17.34 2.60
CA GLN A 205 19.33 -16.03 2.17
C GLN A 205 20.55 -15.62 3.01
N GLU A 206 21.67 -16.29 2.78
CA GLU A 206 22.89 -16.13 3.62
C GLU A 206 23.40 -14.69 3.61
N GLU A 207 23.48 -14.01 2.45
CA GLU A 207 23.97 -12.64 2.36
C GLU A 207 23.07 -11.66 3.12
N LEU A 208 21.74 -11.88 3.10
CA LEU A 208 20.80 -11.09 3.87
C LEU A 208 21.01 -11.32 5.38
N TYR A 209 21.14 -12.58 5.79
CA TYR A 209 21.45 -12.91 7.18
C TYR A 209 22.69 -12.18 7.67
N GLN A 210 23.76 -12.19 6.89
CA GLN A 210 25.01 -11.49 7.25
C GLN A 210 24.82 -9.97 7.34
N THR A 211 24.03 -9.39 6.46
CA THR A 211 23.70 -7.97 6.52
C THR A 211 22.93 -7.61 7.80
N LEU A 212 21.92 -8.40 8.17
CA LEU A 212 21.16 -8.20 9.41
C LEU A 212 22.04 -8.42 10.66
N ALA A 213 22.91 -9.43 10.63
CA ALA A 213 23.86 -9.70 11.72
C ALA A 213 24.79 -8.52 11.97
N LYS A 214 25.28 -7.85 10.93
CA LYS A 214 26.11 -6.63 11.06
C LYS A 214 25.36 -5.49 11.76
N LEU A 215 24.07 -5.33 11.51
CA LEU A 215 23.26 -4.31 12.19
C LEU A 215 23.13 -4.60 13.69
N VAL A 216 22.83 -5.86 14.04
CA VAL A 216 22.74 -6.32 15.44
C VAL A 216 24.10 -6.21 16.14
N GLU A 217 25.19 -6.58 15.49
CA GLU A 217 26.55 -6.42 16.02
C GLU A 217 26.84 -4.96 16.35
N THR A 218 26.50 -4.03 15.46
CA THR A 218 26.70 -2.59 15.67
C THR A 218 25.92 -2.06 16.88
N GLU A 219 24.65 -2.47 17.02
CA GLU A 219 23.87 -2.14 18.21
C GLU A 219 24.55 -2.63 19.48
N LYS A 220 25.00 -3.89 19.51
CA LYS A 220 25.69 -4.48 20.68
C LYS A 220 26.97 -3.74 21.03
N GLU A 221 27.77 -3.38 20.05
CA GLU A 221 29.01 -2.61 20.25
C GLU A 221 28.73 -1.20 20.81
N ALA A 222 27.68 -0.56 20.28
CA ALA A 222 27.27 0.75 20.74
C ALA A 222 26.78 0.69 22.21
N LEU A 223 25.97 -0.32 22.58
CA LEU A 223 25.53 -0.53 23.96
C LEU A 223 26.70 -0.82 24.91
N LYS A 224 27.69 -1.64 24.49
CA LYS A 224 28.93 -1.86 25.26
C LYS A 224 29.74 -0.57 25.46
N SER A 225 29.60 0.39 24.56
CA SER A 225 30.20 1.73 24.63
C SER A 225 29.36 2.73 25.41
N ASN A 226 28.41 2.25 26.23
CA ASN A 226 27.50 3.03 27.07
C ASN A 226 26.57 4.00 26.31
N LYS A 227 26.26 3.74 25.05
CA LYS A 227 25.20 4.44 24.34
C LYS A 227 23.83 3.95 24.81
N SER A 228 22.85 4.86 24.81
CA SER A 228 21.45 4.49 25.03
C SER A 228 20.93 3.53 23.95
N ARG A 229 19.83 2.82 24.21
CA ARG A 229 19.14 1.96 23.24
C ARG A 229 18.89 2.71 21.90
N LYS A 230 18.33 3.92 22.01
CA LYS A 230 18.04 4.76 20.85
C LYS A 230 19.30 5.10 20.03
N GLU A 231 20.38 5.52 20.68
CA GLU A 231 21.65 5.81 20.02
C GLU A 231 22.28 4.56 19.40
N ALA A 232 22.11 3.40 20.02
CA ALA A 232 22.64 2.15 19.52
C ALA A 232 21.90 1.69 18.25
N ILE A 233 20.57 1.83 18.19
CA ILE A 233 19.77 1.56 17.00
C ILE A 233 20.16 2.53 15.87
N TYR A 234 20.36 3.81 16.17
CA TYR A 234 20.84 4.76 15.16
C TYR A 234 22.29 4.50 14.72
N ALA A 235 23.14 3.92 15.55
CA ALA A 235 24.47 3.49 15.09
C ALA A 235 24.38 2.37 14.04
N ALA A 236 23.45 1.43 14.20
CA ALA A 236 23.17 0.42 13.17
C ALA A 236 22.61 1.05 11.89
N ASN A 237 21.73 2.05 12.00
CA ASN A 237 21.22 2.82 10.86
C ASN A 237 22.36 3.53 10.10
N GLU A 238 23.29 4.15 10.81
CA GLU A 238 24.47 4.78 10.19
C GLU A 238 25.37 3.76 9.46
N ARG A 239 25.54 2.55 10.00
CA ARG A 239 26.28 1.47 9.30
C ARG A 239 25.60 1.09 7.99
N PHE A 240 24.26 1.02 7.97
CA PHE A 240 23.52 0.70 6.76
C PHE A 240 23.68 1.78 5.67
N TYR A 241 23.55 3.07 6.02
CA TYR A 241 23.50 4.16 5.04
C TYR A 241 24.86 4.83 4.75
N LYS A 242 25.86 4.67 5.63
CA LYS A 242 27.18 5.33 5.50
C LYS A 242 28.37 4.37 5.69
N GLY A 243 28.13 3.16 6.16
CA GLY A 243 29.16 2.17 6.45
C GLY A 243 29.47 1.23 5.28
N ASP A 244 29.98 0.06 5.64
CA ASP A 244 30.36 -0.99 4.70
C ASP A 244 29.17 -1.54 3.89
N ILE A 245 27.97 -1.55 4.49
CA ILE A 245 26.74 -1.99 3.80
C ILE A 245 26.39 -1.02 2.66
N ALA A 246 26.41 0.30 2.91
CA ALA A 246 26.18 1.31 1.87
C ALA A 246 27.16 1.19 0.71
N LYS A 247 28.46 1.00 1.02
CA LYS A 247 29.50 0.85 -0.01
C LYS A 247 29.24 -0.35 -0.90
N GLU A 248 28.83 -1.48 -0.32
CA GLU A 248 28.53 -2.69 -1.07
C GLU A 248 27.24 -2.54 -1.90
N ILE A 249 26.20 -1.87 -1.38
CA ILE A 249 24.98 -1.53 -2.14
C ILE A 249 25.35 -0.69 -3.38
N VAL A 250 26.14 0.37 -3.20
CA VAL A 250 26.58 1.24 -4.30
C VAL A 250 27.42 0.46 -5.31
N ARG A 251 28.41 -0.31 -4.85
CA ARG A 251 29.25 -1.12 -5.72
C ARG A 251 28.43 -2.10 -6.56
N GLY A 252 27.61 -2.92 -5.90
CA GLY A 252 26.83 -3.96 -6.57
C GLY A 252 25.73 -3.40 -7.48
N THR A 253 25.17 -2.23 -7.16
CA THR A 253 24.19 -1.56 -8.03
C THR A 253 24.85 -0.98 -9.27
N ARG A 254 26.00 -0.30 -9.12
CA ARG A 254 26.76 0.27 -10.25
C ARG A 254 27.31 -0.78 -11.19
N GLU A 255 27.81 -1.88 -10.66
CA GLU A 255 28.27 -3.02 -11.47
C GLU A 255 27.19 -3.56 -12.40
N GLN A 256 25.92 -3.47 -11.97
CA GLN A 256 24.75 -3.86 -12.74
C GLN A 256 24.15 -2.72 -13.59
N GLY A 257 24.81 -1.56 -13.67
CA GLY A 257 24.37 -0.41 -14.48
C GLY A 257 23.46 0.60 -13.76
N GLY A 258 23.36 0.54 -12.43
CA GLY A 258 22.55 1.48 -11.64
C GLY A 258 23.24 2.82 -11.37
N LEU A 259 22.50 3.77 -10.78
CA LEU A 259 22.88 5.16 -10.65
C LEU A 259 23.37 5.57 -9.26
N PHE A 260 23.27 4.72 -8.23
CA PHE A 260 23.61 5.10 -6.86
C PHE A 260 25.08 5.56 -6.72
N ASN A 261 25.27 6.55 -5.89
CA ASN A 261 26.55 6.89 -5.29
C ASN A 261 26.44 6.91 -3.76
N GLU A 262 27.57 6.95 -3.05
CA GLU A 262 27.57 6.88 -1.57
C GLU A 262 26.81 8.05 -0.94
N SER A 263 26.81 9.24 -1.58
CA SER A 263 26.09 10.40 -1.06
C SER A 263 24.56 10.26 -1.18
N ASP A 264 24.05 9.50 -2.16
CA ASP A 264 22.60 9.25 -2.28
C ASP A 264 22.09 8.47 -1.06
N LEU A 265 22.85 7.50 -0.57
CA LEU A 265 22.51 6.77 0.64
C LEU A 265 22.78 7.60 1.91
N ALA A 266 23.95 8.25 2.00
CA ALA A 266 24.35 8.99 3.19
C ALA A 266 23.47 10.20 3.51
N ASN A 267 22.91 10.84 2.49
CA ASN A 267 22.03 12.01 2.63
C ASN A 267 20.56 11.64 2.83
N TRP A 268 20.17 10.39 2.54
CA TRP A 268 18.79 9.95 2.72
C TRP A 268 18.44 9.87 4.22
N LYS A 269 17.22 10.29 4.55
CA LYS A 269 16.69 10.25 5.92
C LYS A 269 15.21 9.97 5.92
N VAL A 270 14.77 9.23 6.92
CA VAL A 270 13.35 9.10 7.27
C VAL A 270 12.83 10.48 7.70
N LYS A 271 11.60 10.80 7.28
CA LYS A 271 10.88 11.96 7.81
C LYS A 271 9.77 11.48 8.74
N ILE A 272 9.68 12.10 9.90
CA ILE A 272 8.52 12.00 10.79
C ILE A 272 7.65 13.21 10.46
N GLU A 273 6.46 12.95 9.96
CA GLU A 273 5.56 13.97 9.39
C GLU A 273 4.23 14.01 10.14
N GLU A 274 3.50 15.11 10.06
CA GLU A 274 2.09 15.14 10.44
C GLU A 274 1.27 14.57 9.28
N PRO A 275 0.35 13.61 9.55
CA PRO A 275 -0.53 13.07 8.52
C PRO A 275 -1.58 14.11 8.09
N LEU A 276 -2.14 13.92 6.89
CA LEU A 276 -3.35 14.63 6.46
C LEU A 276 -4.58 13.95 7.05
N SER A 277 -5.64 14.73 7.29
CA SER A 277 -6.91 14.18 7.76
C SER A 277 -8.11 14.98 7.27
N VAL A 278 -9.24 14.29 7.19
CA VAL A 278 -10.57 14.89 7.00
C VAL A 278 -11.56 14.28 7.99
N ASN A 279 -12.58 15.04 8.35
CA ASN A 279 -13.69 14.51 9.11
C ASN A 279 -14.78 14.01 8.15
N TYR A 280 -15.24 12.77 8.34
CA TYR A 280 -16.37 12.19 7.66
C TYR A 280 -17.41 11.71 8.68
N LYS A 281 -18.53 12.41 8.78
CA LYS A 281 -19.64 12.08 9.69
C LYS A 281 -19.20 11.84 11.15
N GLY A 282 -18.29 12.68 11.67
CA GLY A 282 -17.78 12.59 13.04
C GLY A 282 -16.60 11.63 13.25
N ILE A 283 -16.05 11.09 12.19
CA ILE A 283 -14.85 10.23 12.20
C ILE A 283 -13.72 10.97 11.50
N ASP A 284 -12.59 11.15 12.19
CA ASP A 284 -11.38 11.74 11.61
C ASP A 284 -10.56 10.64 10.93
N VAL A 285 -10.43 10.70 9.61
CA VAL A 285 -9.69 9.71 8.81
C VAL A 285 -8.33 10.30 8.45
N TYR A 286 -7.27 9.59 8.78
CA TYR A 286 -5.87 10.00 8.60
C TYR A 286 -5.21 9.20 7.47
N LYS A 287 -4.47 9.91 6.62
CA LYS A 287 -3.65 9.36 5.52
C LYS A 287 -2.29 10.05 5.50
N MET A 288 -1.34 9.46 4.79
CA MET A 288 -0.05 10.08 4.52
C MET A 288 -0.20 11.35 3.68
N GLN A 289 0.89 12.11 3.52
CA GLN A 289 0.98 13.30 2.67
C GLN A 289 0.85 12.94 1.17
N GLU A 290 0.76 13.94 0.31
CA GLU A 290 0.52 13.83 -1.15
C GLU A 290 1.67 13.22 -1.98
N TRP A 291 2.78 12.86 -1.37
CA TRP A 291 3.76 11.96 -1.98
C TRP A 291 3.25 10.51 -2.05
N THR A 292 2.09 10.23 -1.44
CA THR A 292 1.30 9.02 -1.59
C THR A 292 -0.02 9.31 -2.29
N GLN A 293 -0.77 8.28 -2.69
CA GLN A 293 -2.13 8.48 -3.19
C GLN A 293 -3.19 8.65 -2.08
N GLY A 294 -2.81 8.49 -0.81
CA GLY A 294 -3.74 8.52 0.33
C GLY A 294 -4.73 9.69 0.36
N PRO A 295 -4.32 10.93 0.06
CA PRO A 295 -5.25 12.05 0.05
C PRO A 295 -6.41 11.91 -0.95
N ALA A 296 -6.32 11.04 -1.98
CA ALA A 296 -7.44 10.78 -2.89
C ALA A 296 -8.63 10.11 -2.19
N LEU A 297 -8.36 9.24 -1.19
CA LEU A 297 -9.41 8.70 -0.33
C LEU A 297 -10.07 9.82 0.50
N LEU A 298 -9.27 10.73 1.06
CA LEU A 298 -9.79 11.87 1.85
C LEU A 298 -10.64 12.81 0.99
N GLN A 299 -10.20 13.11 -0.23
CA GLN A 299 -10.99 13.90 -1.19
C GLN A 299 -12.30 13.17 -1.55
N SER A 300 -12.23 11.86 -1.82
CA SER A 300 -13.42 11.06 -2.13
C SER A 300 -14.42 11.09 -0.99
N LEU A 301 -13.99 10.99 0.28
CA LEU A 301 -14.87 11.12 1.44
C LEU A 301 -15.53 12.50 1.52
N ASN A 302 -14.76 13.58 1.30
CA ASN A 302 -15.31 14.93 1.29
C ASN A 302 -16.37 15.13 0.17
N ILE A 303 -16.14 14.55 -1.01
CA ILE A 303 -17.11 14.59 -2.13
C ILE A 303 -18.36 13.78 -1.75
N LEU A 304 -18.18 12.56 -1.25
CA LEU A 304 -19.27 11.63 -0.92
C LEU A 304 -20.13 12.09 0.26
N GLU A 305 -19.62 12.92 1.16
CA GLU A 305 -20.39 13.49 2.27
C GLU A 305 -21.59 14.33 1.79
N ASN A 306 -21.59 14.77 0.53
CA ASN A 306 -22.71 15.50 -0.09
C ASN A 306 -23.88 14.59 -0.54
N PHE A 307 -23.78 13.26 -0.34
CA PHE A 307 -24.76 12.27 -0.79
C PHE A 307 -25.24 11.40 0.38
N ASP A 308 -26.50 10.97 0.32
CA ASP A 308 -27.05 9.95 1.24
C ASP A 308 -26.78 8.55 0.68
N LEU A 309 -25.55 8.05 0.89
CA LEU A 309 -25.14 6.75 0.37
C LEU A 309 -25.95 5.60 0.96
N LYS A 310 -26.35 5.69 2.24
CA LYS A 310 -27.15 4.64 2.91
C LYS A 310 -28.50 4.44 2.23
N SER A 311 -29.17 5.52 1.83
CA SER A 311 -30.47 5.44 1.14
C SER A 311 -30.37 4.88 -0.28
N MET A 312 -29.20 4.97 -0.92
CA MET A 312 -28.98 4.37 -2.25
C MET A 312 -28.97 2.84 -2.20
N GLY A 313 -28.66 2.24 -1.03
CA GLY A 313 -28.52 0.80 -0.84
C GLY A 313 -27.15 0.26 -1.26
N TYR A 314 -26.64 -0.68 -0.48
CA TYR A 314 -25.32 -1.31 -0.70
C TYR A 314 -25.22 -1.90 -2.11
N ASN A 315 -24.17 -1.52 -2.82
CA ASN A 315 -23.86 -1.97 -4.19
C ASN A 315 -25.02 -1.84 -5.20
N SER A 316 -25.98 -0.94 -4.99
CA SER A 316 -26.95 -0.57 -6.03
C SER A 316 -26.23 0.14 -7.20
N ALA A 317 -26.84 0.17 -8.38
CA ALA A 317 -26.26 0.87 -9.53
C ALA A 317 -26.05 2.37 -9.26
N ASN A 318 -26.92 3.00 -8.47
CA ASN A 318 -26.77 4.41 -8.09
C ASN A 318 -25.60 4.60 -7.11
N TYR A 319 -25.47 3.73 -6.09
CA TYR A 319 -24.32 3.74 -5.19
C TYR A 319 -23.00 3.57 -5.95
N ILE A 320 -22.91 2.54 -6.79
CA ILE A 320 -21.70 2.26 -7.60
C ILE A 320 -21.38 3.47 -8.48
N ASN A 321 -22.36 4.04 -9.18
CA ASN A 321 -22.18 5.21 -10.03
C ASN A 321 -21.66 6.43 -9.25
N THR A 322 -22.23 6.72 -8.08
CA THR A 322 -21.84 7.87 -7.25
C THR A 322 -20.42 7.70 -6.71
N VAL A 323 -20.10 6.52 -6.14
CA VAL A 323 -18.77 6.25 -5.57
C VAL A 323 -17.70 6.18 -6.67
N TYR A 324 -18.00 5.57 -7.82
CA TYR A 324 -17.10 5.52 -8.98
C TYR A 324 -16.73 6.93 -9.46
N GLN A 325 -17.71 7.81 -9.66
CA GLN A 325 -17.46 9.17 -10.14
C GLN A 325 -16.73 10.01 -9.08
N ALA A 326 -17.06 9.87 -7.79
CA ALA A 326 -16.35 10.56 -6.71
C ALA A 326 -14.86 10.16 -6.67
N MET A 327 -14.57 8.86 -6.79
CA MET A 327 -13.19 8.37 -6.90
C MET A 327 -12.52 8.91 -8.16
N SER A 328 -13.18 8.86 -9.31
CA SER A 328 -12.61 9.33 -10.58
C SER A 328 -12.24 10.81 -10.52
N LEU A 329 -13.05 11.65 -9.87
CA LEU A 329 -12.76 13.07 -9.63
C LEU A 329 -11.53 13.26 -8.75
N ALA A 330 -11.44 12.54 -7.62
CA ALA A 330 -10.30 12.63 -6.70
C ALA A 330 -9.00 12.09 -7.31
N PHE A 331 -9.09 10.99 -8.06
CA PHE A 331 -7.92 10.42 -8.74
C PHE A 331 -7.45 11.26 -9.93
N ALA A 332 -8.36 11.97 -10.62
CA ALA A 332 -7.95 12.95 -11.65
C ALA A 332 -7.11 14.08 -11.03
N ASP A 333 -7.48 14.55 -9.84
CA ASP A 333 -6.70 15.52 -9.08
C ASP A 333 -5.36 14.93 -8.62
N ARG A 334 -5.33 13.67 -8.12
CA ARG A 334 -4.10 12.95 -7.79
C ARG A 334 -3.13 12.92 -8.97
N ASP A 335 -3.62 12.57 -10.13
CA ASP A 335 -2.82 12.40 -11.34
C ASP A 335 -2.18 13.70 -11.84
N PHE A 336 -2.69 14.84 -11.42
CA PHE A 336 -2.14 16.13 -11.81
C PHE A 336 -1.34 16.83 -10.73
N TYR A 337 -1.76 16.77 -9.45
CA TYR A 337 -1.26 17.60 -8.37
C TYR A 337 -0.32 16.91 -7.37
N TYR A 338 -0.30 15.56 -7.30
CA TYR A 338 0.43 14.88 -6.24
C TYR A 338 1.90 14.65 -6.59
N GLY A 339 2.77 14.94 -5.61
CA GLY A 339 4.22 14.77 -5.69
C GLY A 339 4.88 14.99 -4.35
N ASP A 340 6.22 15.08 -4.31
CA ASP A 340 6.98 15.30 -3.08
C ASP A 340 6.79 16.75 -2.58
N PRO A 341 6.17 16.99 -1.40
CA PRO A 341 5.92 18.33 -0.87
C PRO A 341 7.20 19.10 -0.50
N ALA A 342 8.36 18.45 -0.51
CA ALA A 342 9.65 19.11 -0.30
C ALA A 342 10.13 19.88 -1.53
N PHE A 343 9.54 19.63 -2.71
CA PHE A 343 9.89 20.27 -3.99
C PHE A 343 8.86 21.33 -4.37
N ASN A 344 9.24 22.26 -5.26
CA ASN A 344 8.37 23.34 -5.71
C ASN A 344 7.94 23.12 -7.18
N PRO A 345 6.74 23.61 -7.55
CA PRO A 345 5.74 24.18 -6.67
C PRO A 345 5.13 23.11 -5.76
N LYS A 346 4.64 23.53 -4.59
CA LYS A 346 3.94 22.63 -3.67
C LYS A 346 2.54 22.34 -4.16
N SER A 347 2.10 21.11 -3.94
CA SER A 347 0.72 20.69 -4.22
C SER A 347 -0.29 21.52 -3.41
N PRO A 348 -1.44 21.90 -3.99
CA PRO A 348 -2.45 22.75 -3.32
C PRO A 348 -3.34 21.91 -2.38
N MET A 349 -2.75 21.25 -1.37
CA MET A 349 -3.44 20.27 -0.53
C MET A 349 -4.54 20.88 0.33
N LYS A 350 -4.38 22.13 0.77
CA LYS A 350 -5.42 22.80 1.55
C LYS A 350 -6.68 23.02 0.71
N GLY A 351 -6.51 23.42 -0.55
CA GLY A 351 -7.61 23.58 -1.51
C GLY A 351 -8.25 22.22 -1.84
N LEU A 352 -7.43 21.22 -2.19
CA LEU A 352 -7.89 19.85 -2.54
C LEU A 352 -8.71 19.18 -1.44
N LEU A 353 -8.38 19.41 -0.17
CA LEU A 353 -9.08 18.83 0.99
C LEU A 353 -10.17 19.77 1.56
N SER A 354 -10.43 20.93 0.96
CA SER A 354 -11.50 21.82 1.43
C SER A 354 -12.89 21.26 1.12
N LYS A 355 -13.85 21.53 2.01
CA LYS A 355 -15.25 21.09 1.81
C LYS A 355 -15.90 21.87 0.66
N GLU A 356 -15.50 23.09 0.44
CA GLU A 356 -15.97 23.95 -0.64
C GLU A 356 -15.58 23.39 -2.00
N TYR A 357 -14.32 23.01 -2.19
CA TYR A 357 -13.86 22.34 -3.41
C TYR A 357 -14.56 20.99 -3.61
N ALA A 358 -14.70 20.21 -2.54
CA ALA A 358 -15.40 18.95 -2.60
C ALA A 358 -16.87 19.11 -3.02
N LYS A 359 -17.55 20.17 -2.59
CA LYS A 359 -18.92 20.49 -3.01
C LYS A 359 -18.99 20.86 -4.50
N GLU A 360 -17.99 21.63 -5.01
CA GLU A 360 -17.90 21.90 -6.44
C GLU A 360 -17.72 20.61 -7.23
N ARG A 361 -16.77 19.74 -6.81
CA ARG A 361 -16.53 18.44 -7.47
C ARG A 361 -17.78 17.53 -7.40
N ALA A 362 -18.49 17.50 -6.27
CA ALA A 362 -19.71 16.72 -6.11
C ALA A 362 -20.81 17.13 -7.10
N SER A 363 -20.88 18.41 -7.48
CA SER A 363 -21.86 18.90 -8.46
C SER A 363 -21.67 18.36 -9.88
N LEU A 364 -20.51 17.77 -10.16
CA LEU A 364 -20.18 17.14 -11.46
C LEU A 364 -20.67 15.68 -11.55
N ILE A 365 -21.05 15.07 -10.43
CA ILE A 365 -21.53 13.69 -10.40
C ILE A 365 -22.94 13.64 -10.99
N GLY A 366 -23.08 12.93 -12.12
CA GLY A 366 -24.34 12.79 -12.85
C GLY A 366 -24.88 11.36 -12.86
N ASP A 367 -26.05 11.19 -13.50
CA ASP A 367 -26.69 9.88 -13.65
C ASP A 367 -25.94 8.94 -14.60
N GLN A 368 -25.15 9.48 -15.52
CA GLN A 368 -24.36 8.74 -16.48
C GLN A 368 -22.88 8.76 -16.07
N ASN A 369 -22.15 7.69 -16.42
CA ASN A 369 -20.71 7.69 -16.31
C ASN A 369 -20.10 8.74 -17.25
N ASP A 370 -19.15 9.53 -16.74
CA ASP A 370 -18.40 10.49 -17.55
C ASP A 370 -16.94 10.05 -17.73
N PRO A 371 -16.58 9.45 -18.87
CA PRO A 371 -15.21 9.02 -19.15
C PRO A 371 -14.25 10.20 -19.40
N LYS A 372 -14.74 11.45 -19.42
CA LYS A 372 -13.95 12.66 -19.64
C LYS A 372 -13.62 13.43 -18.36
N ILE A 373 -13.95 12.88 -17.19
CA ILE A 373 -13.58 13.49 -15.90
C ILE A 373 -12.08 13.83 -15.89
N GLY A 374 -11.78 15.10 -15.63
CA GLY A 374 -10.42 15.61 -15.49
C GLY A 374 -10.19 16.27 -14.12
N PRO A 375 -8.95 16.72 -13.86
CA PRO A 375 -8.62 17.45 -12.64
C PRO A 375 -9.36 18.80 -12.58
N GLY A 376 -9.70 19.23 -11.36
CA GLY A 376 -10.23 20.57 -11.10
C GLY A 376 -9.13 21.58 -10.79
N ASP A 377 -9.50 22.82 -10.44
CA ASP A 377 -8.56 23.84 -9.97
C ASP A 377 -8.78 24.13 -8.48
N PRO A 378 -7.99 23.55 -7.57
CA PRO A 378 -8.16 23.76 -6.14
C PRO A 378 -7.53 25.05 -5.61
N TYR A 379 -6.68 25.75 -6.38
CA TYR A 379 -5.95 26.92 -5.93
C TYR A 379 -6.83 28.08 -5.45
N PRO A 380 -7.98 28.41 -6.09
CA PRO A 380 -8.88 29.44 -5.58
C PRO A 380 -9.39 29.17 -4.15
N PHE A 381 -9.52 27.89 -3.77
CA PHE A 381 -10.01 27.46 -2.45
C PHE A 381 -8.96 27.57 -1.33
N GLU A 382 -7.71 27.84 -1.68
CA GLU A 382 -6.66 28.18 -0.70
C GLU A 382 -6.11 29.62 -0.88
N GLY A 383 -6.76 30.43 -1.72
CA GLY A 383 -6.38 31.80 -1.98
C GLY A 383 -5.13 31.95 -2.88
N GLY A 384 -4.81 30.93 -3.65
CA GLY A 384 -3.67 30.88 -4.57
C GLY A 384 -4.05 31.03 -6.04
N THR A 385 -3.03 31.01 -6.90
CA THR A 385 -3.15 30.94 -8.36
C THR A 385 -2.42 29.72 -8.86
N ASN A 386 -3.06 28.93 -9.73
CA ASN A 386 -2.48 27.73 -10.28
C ASN A 386 -1.31 28.05 -11.23
N PRO A 387 -0.08 27.65 -10.90
CA PRO A 387 1.10 27.93 -11.73
C PRO A 387 1.08 27.13 -13.05
N TYR A 388 0.27 26.08 -13.13
CA TYR A 388 0.12 25.21 -14.30
C TYR A 388 -1.28 25.29 -14.92
N LYS A 389 -1.94 26.45 -14.82
CA LYS A 389 -3.31 26.64 -15.34
C LYS A 389 -3.42 26.26 -16.82
N ASN A 390 -2.43 26.62 -17.64
CA ASN A 390 -2.37 26.28 -19.05
C ASN A 390 -2.28 24.77 -19.32
N LEU A 391 -1.55 24.01 -18.48
CA LEU A 391 -1.48 22.55 -18.59
C LEU A 391 -2.78 21.90 -18.14
N LEU A 392 -3.41 22.42 -17.10
CA LEU A 392 -4.70 21.97 -16.61
C LEU A 392 -5.76 22.07 -17.71
N ASP A 393 -5.83 23.22 -18.39
CA ASP A 393 -6.82 23.51 -19.43
C ASP A 393 -6.66 22.59 -20.67
N THR A 394 -5.46 22.06 -20.91
CA THR A 394 -5.17 21.16 -22.06
C THR A 394 -5.20 19.67 -21.68
N LYS A 395 -5.23 19.33 -20.39
CA LYS A 395 -5.09 17.91 -19.96
C LYS A 395 -6.23 17.02 -20.43
N SER A 396 -7.45 17.52 -20.52
CA SER A 396 -8.59 16.78 -21.05
C SER A 396 -8.39 16.40 -22.52
N GLU A 397 -7.67 17.21 -23.30
CA GLU A 397 -7.31 16.91 -24.71
C GLU A 397 -6.23 15.83 -24.78
N VAL A 398 -5.23 15.85 -23.89
CA VAL A 398 -4.15 14.86 -23.81
C VAL A 398 -4.68 13.47 -23.43
N VAL A 399 -5.62 13.39 -22.48
CA VAL A 399 -6.30 12.14 -22.10
C VAL A 399 -7.09 11.58 -23.28
N ALA A 400 -7.74 12.43 -24.06
CA ALA A 400 -8.49 12.03 -25.26
C ALA A 400 -7.58 11.56 -26.42
N ILE A 401 -6.38 12.15 -26.56
CA ILE A 401 -5.42 11.78 -27.63
C ILE A 401 -4.74 10.45 -27.35
N ASN A 402 -4.41 10.16 -26.08
CA ASN A 402 -3.79 8.90 -25.68
C ASN A 402 -4.80 7.72 -25.64
N ASN A 403 -6.08 7.99 -25.82
CA ASN A 403 -7.15 6.98 -25.91
C ASN A 403 -8.06 7.27 -27.14
N PRO A 404 -7.58 7.07 -28.37
CA PRO A 404 -8.40 7.27 -29.56
C PRO A 404 -9.44 6.16 -29.64
N GLY A 405 -10.61 6.31 -29.01
CA GLY A 405 -11.88 5.62 -29.31
C GLY A 405 -11.85 4.15 -29.77
N LEU A 406 -10.78 3.40 -29.46
CA LEU A 406 -10.72 1.97 -29.73
C LEU A 406 -11.77 1.30 -28.83
N PRO A 407 -12.54 0.34 -29.36
CA PRO A 407 -13.39 -0.48 -28.52
C PRO A 407 -12.48 -1.10 -27.47
N ILE A 408 -12.75 -0.83 -26.18
CA ILE A 408 -12.02 -1.42 -25.07
C ILE A 408 -12.29 -2.92 -25.20
N GLN A 409 -11.32 -3.65 -25.72
CA GLN A 409 -11.22 -5.08 -25.44
C GLN A 409 -11.09 -5.19 -23.94
N GLY A 410 -11.73 -6.20 -23.33
CA GLY A 410 -11.74 -6.39 -21.88
C GLY A 410 -10.36 -6.17 -21.25
N LEU A 411 -10.32 -5.84 -19.97
CA LEU A 411 -9.08 -5.65 -19.24
C LEU A 411 -8.26 -6.94 -19.38
N ASP A 412 -7.10 -6.86 -20.04
CA ASP A 412 -6.23 -8.02 -20.17
C ASP A 412 -5.48 -8.29 -18.84
N ASP A 413 -5.09 -9.54 -18.61
CA ASP A 413 -4.39 -9.97 -17.41
C ASP A 413 -3.12 -9.16 -17.13
N PRO A 414 -2.26 -8.82 -18.13
CA PRO A 414 -1.08 -7.99 -17.91
C PRO A 414 -1.37 -6.59 -17.36
N PHE A 415 -2.41 -5.92 -17.87
CA PHE A 415 -2.81 -4.60 -17.36
C PHE A 415 -3.26 -4.68 -15.90
N LEU A 416 -4.08 -5.68 -15.56
CA LEU A 416 -4.59 -5.85 -14.20
C LEU A 416 -3.50 -6.24 -13.21
N GLU A 417 -2.59 -7.13 -13.61
CA GLU A 417 -1.42 -7.47 -12.81
C GLU A 417 -0.57 -6.24 -12.52
N GLN A 418 -0.30 -5.40 -13.52
CA GLN A 418 0.44 -4.17 -13.37
C GLN A 418 -0.28 -3.17 -12.46
N PHE A 419 -1.58 -2.99 -12.64
CA PHE A 419 -2.41 -2.05 -11.87
C PHE A 419 -2.48 -2.41 -10.37
N GLN A 420 -2.45 -3.71 -10.03
CA GLN A 420 -2.54 -4.23 -8.66
C GLN A 420 -1.17 -4.62 -8.06
N ARG A 421 -0.07 -4.26 -8.70
CA ARG A 421 1.28 -4.71 -8.36
C ARG A 421 1.77 -4.18 -7.01
N GLY A 422 2.45 -5.05 -6.28
CA GLY A 422 3.23 -4.72 -5.08
C GLY A 422 2.42 -4.53 -3.81
N THR A 423 3.14 -4.27 -2.72
CA THR A 423 2.62 -3.93 -1.38
C THR A 423 2.14 -5.15 -0.57
N THR A 424 2.44 -5.13 0.72
CA THR A 424 1.71 -5.88 1.76
C THR A 424 1.22 -4.89 2.82
N SER A 425 0.57 -5.38 3.86
CA SER A 425 0.13 -4.55 4.99
C SER A 425 0.54 -5.15 6.32
N VAL A 426 0.77 -4.31 7.31
CA VAL A 426 1.04 -4.71 8.69
C VAL A 426 0.18 -3.86 9.61
N GLU A 427 -0.71 -4.51 10.36
CA GLU A 427 -1.61 -3.89 11.32
C GLU A 427 -1.34 -4.45 12.71
N THR A 428 -1.04 -3.59 13.67
CA THR A 428 -0.85 -3.99 15.08
C THR A 428 -1.55 -3.04 16.04
N ALA A 429 -2.04 -3.59 17.14
CA ALA A 429 -2.56 -2.82 18.26
C ALA A 429 -2.29 -3.55 19.57
N ASP A 430 -2.16 -2.79 20.68
CA ASP A 430 -1.97 -3.34 22.02
C ASP A 430 -2.90 -2.69 23.07
N ALA A 431 -2.96 -3.32 24.23
CA ALA A 431 -3.77 -2.85 25.36
C ALA A 431 -3.24 -1.55 26.02
N GLU A 432 -1.99 -1.14 25.71
CA GLU A 432 -1.43 0.14 26.15
C GLU A 432 -1.93 1.30 25.26
N GLY A 433 -2.57 0.96 24.14
CA GLY A 433 -3.22 1.89 23.21
C GLY A 433 -2.36 2.28 22.02
N TRP A 434 -1.19 1.70 21.80
CA TRP A 434 -0.45 1.86 20.57
C TRP A 434 -1.18 1.21 19.41
N VAL A 435 -1.22 1.89 18.27
CA VAL A 435 -1.79 1.39 17.03
C VAL A 435 -0.84 1.71 15.88
N VAL A 436 -0.57 0.73 15.04
CA VAL A 436 0.31 0.89 13.87
C VAL A 436 -0.37 0.32 12.64
N SER A 437 -0.35 1.09 11.55
CA SER A 437 -0.76 0.66 10.21
C SER A 437 0.40 0.95 9.25
N ILE A 438 0.89 -0.05 8.54
CA ILE A 438 2.00 0.06 7.59
C ILE A 438 1.58 -0.52 6.23
N THR A 439 1.95 0.15 5.13
CA THR A 439 1.88 -0.41 3.77
C THR A 439 3.27 -0.41 3.13
N PRO A 440 4.15 -1.34 3.52
CA PRO A 440 5.49 -1.41 2.96
C PRO A 440 5.46 -2.01 1.56
N SER A 441 6.42 -1.67 0.72
CA SER A 441 6.48 -2.13 -0.66
C SER A 441 7.88 -1.98 -1.26
N GLY A 442 7.99 -2.26 -2.58
CA GLY A 442 9.23 -2.09 -3.33
C GLY A 442 10.22 -3.23 -3.17
N GLY A 443 10.91 -3.55 -4.25
CA GLY A 443 11.81 -4.70 -4.28
C GLY A 443 11.07 -6.04 -4.35
N TRP A 444 9.84 -6.06 -4.89
CA TRP A 444 9.13 -7.31 -5.19
C TRP A 444 9.83 -8.07 -6.33
N VAL A 445 9.60 -9.37 -6.41
CA VAL A 445 10.15 -10.23 -7.47
C VAL A 445 9.53 -9.87 -8.84
N PRO A 446 10.34 -9.68 -9.91
CA PRO A 446 11.79 -9.81 -9.96
C PRO A 446 12.51 -8.54 -9.47
N ALA A 447 13.40 -8.68 -8.49
CA ALA A 447 14.16 -7.59 -7.90
C ALA A 447 15.66 -7.70 -8.21
N VAL A 448 16.32 -6.55 -8.36
CA VAL A 448 17.79 -6.49 -8.40
C VAL A 448 18.34 -6.57 -6.98
N ILE A 449 19.15 -7.56 -6.69
CA ILE A 449 19.88 -7.62 -5.42
C ILE A 449 21.17 -6.80 -5.53
N ALA A 450 21.39 -5.95 -4.53
CA ALA A 450 22.53 -5.02 -4.49
C ALA A 450 23.80 -5.70 -3.98
N GLY A 451 24.61 -6.24 -4.88
CA GLY A 451 25.89 -6.89 -4.52
C GLY A 451 25.68 -8.08 -3.57
N ASN A 452 26.62 -8.28 -2.66
CA ASN A 452 26.60 -9.36 -1.67
C ASN A 452 25.86 -8.97 -0.37
N THR A 453 24.77 -8.19 -0.48
CA THR A 453 24.02 -7.74 0.70
C THR A 453 22.74 -8.52 0.95
N GLY A 454 22.23 -9.24 -0.04
CA GLY A 454 20.89 -9.83 -0.02
C GLY A 454 19.75 -8.80 -0.05
N VAL A 455 20.06 -7.50 -0.19
CA VAL A 455 19.08 -6.41 -0.23
C VAL A 455 18.54 -6.25 -1.65
N GLY A 456 17.29 -6.62 -1.87
CA GLY A 456 16.59 -6.35 -3.13
C GLY A 456 16.21 -4.87 -3.23
N LEU A 457 16.46 -4.27 -4.39
CA LEU A 457 16.23 -2.84 -4.61
C LEU A 457 14.78 -2.55 -5.01
N SER A 458 14.28 -1.42 -4.58
CA SER A 458 12.97 -0.89 -4.98
C SER A 458 12.90 -0.61 -6.49
N GLN A 459 11.70 -0.67 -7.06
CA GLN A 459 11.43 -0.33 -8.48
C GLN A 459 10.66 0.99 -8.61
N ARG A 460 10.75 1.90 -7.64
CA ARG A 460 9.86 3.06 -7.54
C ARG A 460 10.20 4.22 -8.48
N MET A 461 11.31 4.20 -9.19
CA MET A 461 11.55 5.21 -10.23
C MET A 461 10.45 5.17 -11.31
N GLN A 462 9.85 4.01 -11.61
CA GLN A 462 8.73 3.89 -12.55
C GLN A 462 7.48 4.70 -12.15
N SER A 463 7.36 5.12 -10.90
CA SER A 463 6.24 5.94 -10.45
C SER A 463 6.38 7.43 -10.80
N PHE A 464 7.55 7.87 -11.28
CA PHE A 464 7.75 9.19 -11.87
C PHE A 464 7.26 9.25 -13.32
N VAL A 465 6.88 10.43 -13.77
CA VAL A 465 6.62 10.72 -15.18
C VAL A 465 7.76 11.53 -15.78
N LEU A 466 8.00 11.42 -17.09
CA LEU A 466 9.03 12.20 -17.79
C LEU A 466 8.45 13.37 -18.61
N ASP A 467 7.13 13.51 -18.64
CA ASP A 467 6.42 14.60 -19.32
C ASP A 467 5.60 15.40 -18.29
N GLU A 468 5.90 16.71 -18.18
CA GLU A 468 5.20 17.63 -17.27
C GLU A 468 3.69 17.75 -17.56
N LYS A 469 3.27 17.47 -18.80
CA LYS A 469 1.85 17.47 -19.18
C LYS A 469 1.07 16.36 -18.46
N LEU A 470 1.72 15.28 -18.07
CA LEU A 470 1.12 14.20 -17.31
C LEU A 470 0.98 14.55 -15.84
N ASN A 471 2.06 15.02 -15.22
CA ASN A 471 2.06 15.51 -13.84
C ASN A 471 3.28 16.40 -13.59
N PRO A 472 3.11 17.74 -13.53
CA PRO A 472 4.23 18.67 -13.33
C PRO A 472 4.85 18.59 -11.93
N TYR A 473 4.19 17.94 -10.95
CA TYR A 473 4.68 17.78 -9.59
C TYR A 473 5.50 16.51 -9.39
N ASN A 474 5.45 15.55 -10.32
CA ASN A 474 6.03 14.21 -10.17
C ASN A 474 7.09 13.88 -11.25
N LEU A 475 7.89 14.85 -11.66
CA LEU A 475 9.07 14.64 -12.48
C LEU A 475 10.25 14.18 -11.62
N PRO A 476 11.13 13.27 -12.10
CA PRO A 476 12.31 12.85 -11.36
C PRO A 476 13.34 13.98 -11.24
N GLU A 477 13.73 14.24 -10.02
CA GLU A 477 14.81 15.18 -9.66
C GLU A 477 15.70 14.53 -8.59
N PRO A 478 17.01 14.80 -8.55
CA PRO A 478 17.90 14.26 -7.53
C PRO A 478 17.39 14.51 -6.10
N GLY A 479 17.28 13.45 -5.31
CA GLY A 479 16.80 13.54 -3.92
C GLY A 479 15.28 13.66 -3.76
N LYS A 480 14.49 13.66 -4.83
CA LYS A 480 13.03 13.70 -4.81
C LYS A 480 12.44 12.31 -4.59
N ARG A 481 11.37 12.23 -3.81
CA ARG A 481 10.55 11.04 -3.67
C ARG A 481 9.54 10.94 -4.80
N PRO A 482 9.34 9.76 -5.41
CA PRO A 482 8.24 9.58 -6.36
C PRO A 482 6.88 9.61 -5.62
N ARG A 483 5.84 9.99 -6.33
CA ARG A 483 4.48 9.79 -5.87
C ARG A 483 4.15 8.29 -5.95
N VAL A 484 3.75 7.70 -4.83
CA VAL A 484 3.54 6.25 -4.71
C VAL A 484 2.10 5.90 -4.33
N THR A 485 1.73 4.64 -4.54
CA THR A 485 0.39 4.12 -4.25
C THR A 485 0.17 3.73 -2.79
N LEU A 486 1.19 3.80 -1.95
CA LEU A 486 1.25 3.26 -0.60
C LEU A 486 0.46 4.12 0.39
N THR A 487 -0.43 3.50 1.17
CA THR A 487 -1.47 4.28 1.83
C THR A 487 -2.02 3.63 3.11
N PRO A 488 -1.22 3.55 4.19
CA PRO A 488 -1.74 3.14 5.49
C PRO A 488 -2.84 4.10 5.95
N SER A 489 -3.75 3.60 6.78
CA SER A 489 -4.93 4.37 7.21
C SER A 489 -5.18 4.20 8.69
N LEU A 490 -5.48 5.30 9.38
CA LEU A 490 -6.04 5.30 10.72
C LEU A 490 -7.31 6.16 10.75
N ALA A 491 -8.30 5.72 11.49
CA ALA A 491 -9.48 6.52 11.78
C ALA A 491 -9.66 6.68 13.28
N MET A 492 -10.06 7.88 13.70
CA MET A 492 -10.31 8.25 15.09
C MET A 492 -11.77 8.64 15.25
N LYS A 493 -12.39 8.25 16.35
CA LYS A 493 -13.73 8.68 16.72
C LYS A 493 -13.74 9.11 18.19
N ASP A 494 -14.29 10.27 18.47
CA ASP A 494 -14.32 10.85 19.82
C ASP A 494 -12.93 10.92 20.49
N GLY A 495 -11.89 11.23 19.68
CA GLY A 495 -10.49 11.32 20.13
C GLY A 495 -9.81 10.00 20.47
N LYS A 496 -10.40 8.86 20.08
CA LYS A 496 -9.86 7.50 20.30
C LYS A 496 -9.69 6.76 18.97
N PRO A 497 -8.72 5.81 18.87
CA PRO A 497 -8.65 4.93 17.73
C PRO A 497 -9.98 4.24 17.45
N PHE A 498 -10.43 4.26 16.20
CA PHE A 498 -11.65 3.63 15.74
C PHE A 498 -11.33 2.46 14.81
N LEU A 499 -10.41 2.69 13.85
CA LEU A 499 -10.08 1.71 12.83
C LEU A 499 -8.64 1.93 12.36
N ALA A 500 -7.83 0.86 12.30
CA ALA A 500 -6.58 0.80 11.54
C ALA A 500 -6.82 -0.12 10.33
N PHE A 501 -6.44 0.30 9.12
CA PHE A 501 -6.77 -0.47 7.93
C PHE A 501 -5.83 -0.17 6.78
N ALA A 502 -5.41 -1.23 6.11
CA ALA A 502 -4.54 -1.16 4.95
C ALA A 502 -4.83 -2.29 3.95
N VAL A 503 -4.29 -2.19 2.76
CA VAL A 503 -4.50 -3.15 1.69
C VAL A 503 -3.30 -3.21 0.75
N GLN A 504 -3.05 -4.36 0.17
CA GLN A 504 -2.19 -4.56 -0.98
C GLN A 504 -2.94 -4.16 -2.27
N GLY A 505 -2.22 -3.78 -3.34
CA GLY A 505 -2.82 -3.71 -4.67
C GLY A 505 -2.64 -2.41 -5.44
N GLY A 506 -1.45 -1.81 -5.44
CA GLY A 506 -1.13 -0.69 -6.34
C GLY A 506 -2.18 0.43 -6.36
N ASP A 507 -2.65 0.79 -7.55
CA ASP A 507 -3.66 1.85 -7.73
C ASP A 507 -5.06 1.50 -7.23
N SER A 508 -5.34 0.22 -6.94
CA SER A 508 -6.62 -0.19 -6.35
C SER A 508 -6.71 0.08 -4.83
N GLN A 509 -5.60 0.39 -4.15
CA GLN A 509 -5.55 0.47 -2.68
C GLN A 509 -6.59 1.43 -2.10
N ASP A 510 -6.54 2.72 -2.43
CA ASP A 510 -7.49 3.69 -1.87
C ASP A 510 -8.92 3.51 -2.35
N GLN A 511 -9.13 2.87 -3.50
CA GLN A 511 -10.46 2.49 -3.96
C GLN A 511 -11.08 1.42 -3.05
N ASN A 512 -10.30 0.38 -2.73
CA ASN A 512 -10.72 -0.71 -1.86
C ASN A 512 -10.90 -0.24 -0.42
N LEU A 513 -9.95 0.58 0.09
CA LEU A 513 -10.02 1.12 1.46
C LEU A 513 -11.18 2.11 1.64
N LEU A 514 -11.50 2.91 0.62
CA LEU A 514 -12.68 3.79 0.65
C LEU A 514 -13.97 2.97 0.79
N GLN A 515 -14.14 1.95 -0.05
CA GLN A 515 -15.34 1.11 -0.03
C GLN A 515 -15.42 0.28 1.25
N PHE A 516 -14.29 -0.24 1.74
CA PHE A 516 -14.20 -0.91 3.04
C PHE A 516 -14.66 0.00 4.18
N PHE A 517 -14.16 1.24 4.23
CA PHE A 517 -14.55 2.22 5.24
C PHE A 517 -16.06 2.54 5.15
N LEU A 518 -16.58 2.75 3.95
CA LEU A 518 -18.00 3.00 3.73
C LEU A 518 -18.87 1.79 4.11
N ASN A 519 -18.41 0.56 3.88
CA ASN A 519 -19.11 -0.67 4.29
C ASN A 519 -19.31 -0.72 5.80
N ILE A 520 -18.34 -0.27 6.58
CA ILE A 520 -18.45 -0.19 8.05
C ILE A 520 -19.35 0.98 8.47
N VAL A 521 -19.11 2.18 7.93
CA VAL A 521 -19.70 3.42 8.45
C VAL A 521 -21.14 3.65 7.92
N GLU A 522 -21.41 3.27 6.66
CA GLU A 522 -22.73 3.48 6.05
C GLU A 522 -23.64 2.25 6.13
N PHE A 523 -23.06 1.04 6.11
CA PHE A 523 -23.81 -0.21 6.01
C PHE A 523 -23.69 -1.12 7.23
N ASP A 524 -23.07 -0.63 8.30
CA ASP A 524 -22.99 -1.30 9.60
C ASP A 524 -22.36 -2.72 9.54
N MET A 525 -21.50 -2.99 8.54
CA MET A 525 -20.76 -4.25 8.44
C MET A 525 -19.69 -4.35 9.52
N ASN A 526 -19.47 -5.54 10.07
CA ASN A 526 -18.30 -5.77 10.92
C ASN A 526 -17.03 -5.79 10.07
N VAL A 527 -15.87 -5.76 10.73
CA VAL A 527 -14.56 -5.60 10.07
C VAL A 527 -14.24 -6.74 9.10
N GLN A 528 -14.65 -7.99 9.39
CA GLN A 528 -14.41 -9.12 8.49
C GLN A 528 -15.41 -9.16 7.33
N GLU A 529 -16.69 -8.85 7.59
CA GLU A 529 -17.69 -8.70 6.54
C GLU A 529 -17.27 -7.62 5.55
N ALA A 530 -16.81 -6.48 6.05
CA ALA A 530 -16.35 -5.37 5.20
C ALA A 530 -15.10 -5.74 4.38
N ALA A 531 -14.17 -6.54 4.94
CA ALA A 531 -12.97 -7.00 4.24
C ALA A 531 -13.27 -8.00 3.11
N GLU A 532 -14.31 -8.81 3.24
CA GLU A 532 -14.73 -9.80 2.24
C GLU A 532 -15.87 -9.30 1.32
N ALA A 533 -16.44 -8.14 1.61
CA ALA A 533 -17.54 -7.58 0.84
C ALA A 533 -17.14 -7.30 -0.61
N ALA A 534 -18.13 -7.41 -1.52
CA ALA A 534 -17.91 -7.05 -2.90
C ALA A 534 -17.60 -5.56 -3.02
N ASN A 535 -16.47 -5.24 -3.61
CA ASN A 535 -16.10 -3.91 -4.06
C ASN A 535 -16.10 -3.88 -5.59
N PHE A 536 -15.79 -2.73 -6.14
CA PHE A 536 -15.48 -2.59 -7.56
C PHE A 536 -14.20 -1.78 -7.72
N ASN A 537 -13.53 -1.91 -8.86
CA ASN A 537 -12.35 -1.12 -9.18
C ASN A 537 -12.61 -0.29 -10.44
N SER A 538 -12.26 1.00 -10.37
CA SER A 538 -12.23 1.93 -11.50
C SER A 538 -10.84 1.93 -12.13
N TYR A 539 -10.80 2.08 -13.44
CA TYR A 539 -9.55 2.25 -14.20
C TYR A 539 -9.52 3.60 -14.92
N GLN A 540 -10.38 4.53 -14.48
CA GLN A 540 -10.44 5.91 -14.96
C GLN A 540 -9.43 6.80 -14.24
N MET A 541 -8.22 6.32 -14.07
CA MET A 541 -7.10 7.04 -13.50
C MET A 541 -5.81 6.58 -14.17
N GLN A 542 -4.79 7.42 -14.13
CA GLN A 542 -3.47 7.06 -14.63
C GLN A 542 -2.85 5.98 -13.74
N SER A 543 -2.46 4.84 -14.33
CA SER A 543 -1.67 3.84 -13.64
C SER A 543 -0.40 4.47 -13.08
N SER A 544 0.00 4.09 -11.87
CA SER A 544 1.25 4.53 -11.25
C SER A 544 2.48 3.77 -11.76
N PHE A 545 2.30 2.84 -12.69
CA PHE A 545 3.30 1.89 -13.15
C PHE A 545 3.36 1.82 -14.67
N GLY A 546 4.52 1.38 -15.18
CA GLY A 546 4.76 1.12 -16.61
C GLY A 546 4.51 2.35 -17.48
N ALA A 547 3.68 2.21 -18.49
CA ALA A 547 3.33 3.27 -19.42
C ALA A 547 2.25 4.25 -18.90
N HIS A 548 1.88 4.16 -17.64
CA HIS A 548 0.86 5.00 -17.01
C HIS A 548 -0.48 5.00 -17.76
N GLU A 549 -0.90 3.82 -18.20
CA GLU A 549 -2.15 3.64 -18.95
C GLU A 549 -3.39 4.04 -18.17
N ILE A 550 -4.43 4.42 -18.91
CA ILE A 550 -5.76 4.75 -18.39
C ILE A 550 -6.83 4.02 -19.21
N LYS A 551 -7.88 3.53 -18.55
CA LYS A 551 -9.04 2.88 -19.19
C LYS A 551 -10.33 3.60 -18.79
N PRO A 552 -10.67 4.74 -19.43
CA PRO A 552 -11.83 5.55 -19.05
C PRO A 552 -13.14 4.79 -19.17
N GLY A 553 -13.98 4.88 -18.13
CA GLY A 553 -15.27 4.20 -18.07
C GLY A 553 -15.22 2.71 -17.77
N ALA A 554 -14.01 2.12 -17.64
CA ALA A 554 -13.88 0.72 -17.29
C ALA A 554 -14.08 0.48 -15.78
N ILE A 555 -14.77 -0.60 -15.45
CA ILE A 555 -15.08 -1.03 -14.09
C ILE A 555 -15.01 -2.55 -13.97
N THR A 556 -14.35 -3.05 -12.95
CA THR A 556 -14.41 -4.48 -12.58
C THR A 556 -15.42 -4.67 -11.46
N LEU A 557 -16.31 -5.62 -11.64
CA LEU A 557 -17.33 -6.03 -10.69
C LEU A 557 -17.13 -7.50 -10.30
N ARG A 558 -17.62 -7.90 -9.13
CA ARG A 558 -17.62 -9.31 -8.75
C ARG A 558 -18.60 -10.10 -9.65
N GLU A 559 -18.21 -11.33 -10.02
CA GLU A 559 -18.98 -12.19 -10.93
C GLU A 559 -20.43 -12.44 -10.50
N ASP A 560 -20.71 -12.41 -9.20
CA ASP A 560 -22.05 -12.60 -8.65
C ASP A 560 -22.89 -11.32 -8.60
N THR A 561 -22.38 -10.20 -9.15
CA THR A 561 -23.16 -8.95 -9.24
C THR A 561 -24.48 -9.20 -9.98
N PRO A 562 -25.63 -8.86 -9.39
CA PRO A 562 -26.94 -9.16 -9.96
C PRO A 562 -27.15 -8.62 -11.38
N SER A 563 -27.81 -9.37 -12.24
CA SER A 563 -28.02 -9.02 -13.66
C SER A 563 -28.74 -7.69 -13.86
N TRP A 564 -29.66 -7.30 -12.95
CA TRP A 564 -30.33 -6.00 -13.02
C TRP A 564 -29.36 -4.85 -12.73
N ILE A 565 -28.43 -4.99 -11.79
CA ILE A 565 -27.38 -3.99 -11.53
C ILE A 565 -26.48 -3.85 -12.76
N ARG A 566 -26.02 -4.97 -13.35
CA ARG A 566 -25.22 -4.96 -14.57
C ARG A 566 -25.96 -4.23 -15.71
N SER A 567 -27.27 -4.50 -15.87
CA SER A 567 -28.09 -3.87 -16.90
C SER A 567 -28.21 -2.35 -16.71
N GLU A 568 -28.37 -1.90 -15.48
CA GLU A 568 -28.43 -0.47 -15.16
C GLU A 568 -27.08 0.21 -15.36
N LEU A 569 -25.96 -0.38 -14.92
CA LEU A 569 -24.61 0.15 -15.14
C LEU A 569 -24.27 0.22 -16.65
N LYS A 570 -24.70 -0.79 -17.43
CA LYS A 570 -24.55 -0.74 -18.88
C LYS A 570 -25.30 0.44 -19.51
N LYS A 571 -26.53 0.74 -19.05
CA LYS A 571 -27.29 1.91 -19.49
C LYS A 571 -26.63 3.23 -19.09
N LYS A 572 -25.91 3.23 -17.97
CA LYS A 572 -25.13 4.38 -17.49
C LYS A 572 -23.79 4.55 -18.23
N GLY A 573 -23.44 3.66 -19.17
CA GLY A 573 -22.25 3.77 -20.02
C GLY A 573 -20.98 3.12 -19.48
N TYR A 574 -21.08 2.25 -18.48
CA TYR A 574 -19.91 1.52 -17.95
C TYR A 574 -19.48 0.37 -18.85
N LEU A 575 -18.16 0.22 -18.97
CA LEU A 575 -17.46 -0.89 -19.61
C LEU A 575 -17.06 -1.90 -18.53
N MET A 576 -17.86 -2.97 -18.39
CA MET A 576 -17.78 -3.88 -17.25
C MET A 576 -16.95 -5.10 -17.57
N ASP A 577 -16.07 -5.45 -16.66
CA ASP A 577 -15.42 -6.74 -16.55
C ASP A 577 -15.80 -7.42 -15.22
N PHE A 578 -15.63 -8.77 -15.13
CA PHE A 578 -16.14 -9.55 -14.01
C PHE A 578 -15.07 -10.49 -13.47
N TRP A 579 -14.87 -10.43 -12.15
CA TRP A 579 -13.85 -11.20 -11.46
C TRP A 579 -14.44 -11.94 -10.25
N PRO A 580 -13.86 -13.11 -9.88
CA PRO A 580 -14.31 -13.85 -8.69
C PRO A 580 -14.18 -13.05 -7.40
N ARG A 581 -13.18 -12.17 -7.32
CA ARG A 581 -12.87 -11.32 -6.15
C ARG A 581 -12.49 -9.92 -6.59
N THR A 582 -12.98 -8.92 -5.89
CA THR A 582 -12.75 -7.50 -6.20
C THR A 582 -12.38 -6.66 -4.98
N SER A 583 -12.50 -7.20 -3.76
CA SER A 583 -12.28 -6.42 -2.51
C SER A 583 -10.82 -6.08 -2.20
N GLY A 584 -9.84 -6.72 -2.86
CA GLY A 584 -8.43 -6.62 -2.48
C GLY A 584 -8.11 -7.32 -1.14
N PRO A 585 -6.82 -7.54 -0.84
CA PRO A 585 -6.36 -8.18 0.42
C PRO A 585 -6.32 -7.16 1.58
N ILE A 586 -7.50 -6.79 2.10
CA ILE A 586 -7.64 -5.81 3.18
C ILE A 586 -7.37 -6.46 4.53
N ASN A 587 -6.53 -5.83 5.34
CA ASN A 587 -6.28 -6.16 6.74
C ASN A 587 -6.65 -4.97 7.62
N ALA A 588 -7.36 -5.22 8.74
CA ALA A 588 -7.85 -4.14 9.57
C ALA A 588 -8.06 -4.55 11.03
N ILE A 589 -7.95 -3.56 11.93
CA ILE A 589 -8.27 -3.68 13.36
C ILE A 589 -9.31 -2.62 13.72
N TRP A 590 -10.47 -3.06 14.19
CA TRP A 590 -11.52 -2.20 14.73
C TRP A 590 -11.51 -2.22 16.26
N PHE A 591 -11.77 -1.08 16.92
CA PHE A 591 -11.69 -0.91 18.35
C PHE A 591 -13.09 -0.88 18.98
N ASP A 592 -13.42 -1.91 19.72
CA ASP A 592 -14.66 -1.98 20.52
C ASP A 592 -14.44 -1.40 21.93
N TRP A 593 -14.54 -0.09 22.05
CA TRP A 593 -14.39 0.61 23.30
C TRP A 593 -15.48 0.29 24.33
N LYS A 594 -16.62 -0.22 23.88
CA LYS A 594 -17.71 -0.62 24.77
C LYS A 594 -17.33 -1.84 25.60
N HIS A 595 -16.62 -2.79 24.99
CA HIS A 595 -16.23 -4.03 25.63
C HIS A 595 -14.74 -4.09 25.98
N GLY A 596 -13.95 -3.11 25.53
CA GLY A 596 -12.49 -3.06 25.74
C GLY A 596 -11.76 -4.18 24.98
N THR A 597 -12.16 -4.43 23.73
CA THR A 597 -11.63 -5.49 22.87
C THR A 597 -11.28 -4.97 21.48
N PHE A 598 -10.46 -5.75 20.77
CA PHE A 598 -10.12 -5.54 19.36
C PHE A 598 -10.87 -6.55 18.50
N TRP A 599 -11.33 -6.11 17.33
CA TRP A 599 -11.89 -6.97 16.30
C TRP A 599 -11.03 -6.88 15.05
N GLY A 600 -10.48 -8.01 14.58
CA GLY A 600 -9.63 -8.06 13.40
C GLY A 600 -10.33 -8.63 12.21
N GLY A 601 -10.14 -7.98 11.04
CA GLY A 601 -10.46 -8.50 9.74
C GLY A 601 -9.16 -8.83 8.99
N SER A 602 -9.05 -10.06 8.51
CA SER A 602 -7.95 -10.53 7.66
C SER A 602 -8.52 -11.06 6.37
N SER A 603 -8.10 -10.48 5.26
CA SER A 603 -8.59 -10.84 3.93
C SER A 603 -8.51 -12.36 3.67
N ASN A 604 -9.41 -12.86 2.83
CA ASN A 604 -9.38 -14.20 2.28
C ASN A 604 -8.56 -14.31 0.97
N TYR A 605 -7.85 -13.23 0.59
CA TYR A 605 -6.88 -13.23 -0.50
C TYR A 605 -5.53 -13.80 -0.07
N GLY A 606 -4.83 -14.43 -1.00
CA GLY A 606 -3.45 -14.88 -0.80
C GLY A 606 -3.26 -15.63 0.52
N GLU A 607 -2.27 -15.19 1.27
CA GLU A 607 -1.83 -15.78 2.51
C GLU A 607 -2.05 -14.87 3.73
N ASP A 608 -2.84 -13.81 3.58
CA ASP A 608 -3.16 -12.89 4.68
C ASP A 608 -3.57 -13.62 5.96
N TYR A 609 -2.99 -13.23 7.08
CA TYR A 609 -3.21 -13.90 8.35
C TYR A 609 -3.18 -12.94 9.53
N GLY A 610 -3.99 -13.24 10.54
CA GLY A 610 -4.04 -12.49 11.79
C GLY A 610 -3.97 -13.39 13.01
N ILE A 611 -3.33 -12.88 14.06
CA ILE A 611 -3.23 -13.52 15.38
C ILE A 611 -3.63 -12.46 16.43
N SER A 612 -4.36 -12.89 17.43
CA SER A 612 -4.84 -12.02 18.51
C SER A 612 -4.79 -12.73 19.86
N TRP A 613 -4.71 -11.96 20.93
CA TRP A 613 -4.70 -12.50 22.31
C TRP A 613 -5.46 -11.61 23.29
#